data_e017490b4c15bfd5ef6ba849fc875ac0
#
_entry.id   e017490b4c15bfd5ef6ba849fc875ac0
#
_cell.length_a   1.000
_cell.length_b   1.000
_cell.length_c   1.000
_cell.angle_alpha   90.00
_cell.angle_beta   90.00
_cell.angle_gamma   90.00
#
_symmetry.space_group_name_H-M   'P 1'
#
loop_
_entity.id
_entity.type
_entity.pdbx_description
1 polymer ?
#
loop_
_entity_poly.entity_id
_entity_poly.type
_entity_poly.pdbx_seq_one_letter_code
_entity_poly.pdbx_strand_id
1 'polypeptide(L)'
;MVMDLTNMAGGLREHKKQATRAALQHSAVTLCRQRGPGAVTVEDICADAGVSPRTFFNYFATKEEAVFSLDDGVPGMIRKMIAERPAEESPLDAIRAVFTARLEDLARSATWRERTLLLREHPELLPKIAQPNRALENAVAAAVAARTHRSDDDLAVRTVAAVAFAAQRVAVCSWRPGSEPTLATLMNRTLDLVRDGLRV
;
A
#
# COMPACT_ATOMS: atom_id res chain seq x y z
N MET A 1 6.65 -37.38 -21.10
CA MET A 1 6.84 -36.16 -20.33
C MET A 1 5.78 -35.14 -20.81
N VAL A 2 4.57 -35.24 -20.24
CA VAL A 2 3.44 -34.35 -20.57
C VAL A 2 3.63 -33.10 -19.74
N MET A 3 4.08 -32.02 -20.38
CA MET A 3 4.13 -30.69 -19.71
C MET A 3 2.71 -30.24 -19.42
N ASP A 4 2.45 -29.95 -18.18
CA ASP A 4 1.17 -29.60 -17.57
C ASP A 4 0.58 -28.30 -18.17
N LEU A 5 -0.26 -28.44 -19.20
CA LEU A 5 -0.99 -27.33 -19.85
C LEU A 5 -1.95 -26.61 -18.88
N THR A 6 -2.30 -27.25 -17.76
CA THR A 6 -3.20 -26.71 -16.74
C THR A 6 -2.53 -25.57 -15.93
N ASN A 7 -1.23 -25.67 -15.71
CA ASN A 7 -0.46 -24.64 -14.97
C ASN A 7 -0.22 -23.37 -15.81
N MET A 8 -0.09 -23.51 -17.14
CA MET A 8 0.05 -22.36 -18.04
C MET A 8 -1.26 -21.55 -18.18
N ALA A 9 -2.40 -22.23 -18.18
CA ALA A 9 -3.71 -21.57 -18.28
C ALA A 9 -4.05 -20.78 -17.00
N GLY A 10 -3.66 -21.30 -15.82
CA GLY A 10 -3.79 -20.60 -14.54
C GLY A 10 -2.96 -19.31 -14.49
N GLY A 11 -1.71 -19.38 -14.94
CA GLY A 11 -0.81 -18.23 -15.00
C GLY A 11 -1.30 -17.12 -15.95
N LEU A 12 -1.79 -17.49 -17.14
CA LEU A 12 -2.31 -16.53 -18.12
C LEU A 12 -3.58 -15.83 -17.63
N ARG A 13 -4.47 -16.56 -16.94
CA ARG A 13 -5.69 -15.99 -16.36
C ARG A 13 -5.37 -15.02 -15.23
N GLU A 14 -4.45 -15.36 -14.35
CA GLU A 14 -4.00 -14.51 -13.27
C GLU A 14 -3.30 -13.26 -13.81
N HIS A 15 -2.45 -13.40 -14.81
CA HIS A 15 -1.79 -12.28 -15.47
C HIS A 15 -2.79 -11.31 -16.12
N LYS A 16 -3.83 -11.83 -16.81
CA LYS A 16 -4.91 -11.00 -17.35
C LYS A 16 -5.71 -10.29 -16.25
N LYS A 17 -5.98 -10.97 -15.13
CA LYS A 17 -6.66 -10.39 -13.98
C LYS A 17 -5.87 -9.22 -13.40
N GLN A 18 -4.57 -9.40 -13.20
CA GLN A 18 -3.67 -8.35 -12.70
C GLN A 18 -3.56 -7.17 -13.68
N ALA A 19 -3.45 -7.44 -14.98
CA ALA A 19 -3.40 -6.39 -16.01
C ALA A 19 -4.68 -5.55 -16.02
N THR A 20 -5.86 -6.17 -15.93
CA THR A 20 -7.14 -5.45 -15.87
C THR A 20 -7.25 -4.62 -14.58
N ARG A 21 -6.84 -5.19 -13.43
CA ARG A 21 -6.79 -4.46 -12.15
C ARG A 21 -5.89 -3.22 -12.25
N ALA A 22 -4.69 -3.38 -12.81
CA ALA A 22 -3.74 -2.29 -12.99
C ALA A 22 -4.26 -1.19 -13.94
N ALA A 23 -4.92 -1.57 -15.04
CA ALA A 23 -5.56 -0.63 -15.97
C ALA A 23 -6.64 0.20 -15.27
N LEU A 24 -7.54 -0.44 -14.52
CA LEU A 24 -8.58 0.25 -13.74
C LEU A 24 -7.99 1.21 -12.70
N GLN A 25 -6.95 0.79 -11.99
CA GLN A 25 -6.25 1.64 -11.02
C GLN A 25 -5.58 2.84 -11.70
N HIS A 26 -4.94 2.63 -12.83
CA HIS A 26 -4.32 3.71 -13.60
C HIS A 26 -5.35 4.74 -14.06
N SER A 27 -6.44 4.29 -14.68
CA SER A 27 -7.54 5.14 -15.13
C SER A 27 -8.16 5.93 -13.96
N ALA A 28 -8.43 5.25 -12.83
CA ALA A 28 -9.00 5.90 -11.64
C ALA A 28 -8.10 7.02 -11.10
N VAL A 29 -6.80 6.76 -10.97
CA VAL A 29 -5.82 7.75 -10.50
C VAL A 29 -5.71 8.91 -11.48
N THR A 30 -5.55 8.62 -12.77
CA THR A 30 -5.37 9.62 -13.82
C THR A 30 -6.57 10.56 -13.92
N LEU A 31 -7.79 10.01 -13.97
CA LEU A 31 -9.02 10.81 -14.06
C LEU A 31 -9.24 11.64 -12.78
N CYS A 32 -9.03 11.06 -11.59
CA CYS A 32 -9.15 11.80 -10.33
C CYS A 32 -8.13 12.95 -10.24
N ARG A 33 -6.92 12.77 -10.76
CA ARG A 33 -5.92 13.85 -10.84
C ARG A 33 -6.32 14.97 -11.80
N GLN A 34 -6.91 14.61 -12.94
CA GLN A 34 -7.28 15.59 -14.00
C GLN A 34 -8.54 16.37 -13.67
N ARG A 35 -9.54 15.74 -13.07
CA ARG A 35 -10.90 16.29 -12.92
C ARG A 35 -11.31 16.50 -11.46
N GLY A 36 -10.49 16.06 -10.50
CA GLY A 36 -10.84 15.98 -9.09
C GLY A 36 -11.68 14.72 -8.77
N PRO A 37 -11.52 14.16 -7.56
CA PRO A 37 -12.16 12.89 -7.18
C PRO A 37 -13.69 12.98 -7.13
N GLY A 38 -14.25 14.16 -6.84
CA GLY A 38 -15.70 14.39 -6.80
C GLY A 38 -16.38 14.34 -8.16
N ALA A 39 -15.66 14.67 -9.24
CA ALA A 39 -16.20 14.75 -10.60
C ALA A 39 -16.06 13.44 -11.41
N VAL A 40 -15.37 12.43 -10.88
CA VAL A 40 -15.12 11.15 -11.56
C VAL A 40 -16.09 10.09 -11.10
N THR A 41 -16.73 9.40 -12.05
CA THR A 41 -17.64 8.27 -11.82
C THR A 41 -16.97 6.93 -12.12
N VAL A 42 -17.60 5.83 -11.70
CA VAL A 42 -17.16 4.47 -12.06
C VAL A 42 -17.25 4.26 -13.57
N GLU A 43 -18.29 4.84 -14.19
CA GLU A 43 -18.52 4.78 -15.63
C GLU A 43 -17.40 5.45 -16.41
N ASP A 44 -16.90 6.61 -15.95
CA ASP A 44 -15.74 7.29 -16.57
C ASP A 44 -14.49 6.40 -16.51
N ILE A 45 -14.23 5.79 -15.35
CA ILE A 45 -13.08 4.89 -15.16
C ILE A 45 -13.19 3.67 -16.08
N CYS A 46 -14.40 3.09 -16.19
CA CYS A 46 -14.65 1.95 -17.05
C CYS A 46 -14.45 2.29 -18.54
N ALA A 47 -14.94 3.46 -18.97
CA ALA A 47 -14.79 3.92 -20.34
C ALA A 47 -13.31 4.13 -20.70
N ASP A 48 -12.53 4.76 -19.82
CA ASP A 48 -11.10 4.98 -20.01
C ASP A 48 -10.29 3.67 -20.02
N ALA A 49 -10.63 2.72 -19.11
CA ALA A 49 -9.98 1.41 -19.03
C ALA A 49 -10.46 0.38 -20.08
N GLY A 50 -11.48 0.70 -20.88
CA GLY A 50 -12.04 -0.18 -21.91
C GLY A 50 -12.75 -1.43 -21.33
N VAL A 51 -13.40 -1.31 -20.16
CA VAL A 51 -14.10 -2.42 -19.52
C VAL A 51 -15.54 -2.05 -19.14
N SER A 52 -16.37 -3.05 -18.85
CA SER A 52 -17.73 -2.80 -18.36
C SER A 52 -17.77 -2.46 -16.87
N PRO A 53 -18.81 -1.75 -16.37
CA PRO A 53 -19.03 -1.55 -14.93
C PRO A 53 -19.13 -2.86 -14.14
N ARG A 54 -19.70 -3.92 -14.72
CA ARG A 54 -19.71 -5.25 -14.12
C ARG A 54 -18.31 -5.78 -13.90
N THR A 55 -17.38 -5.53 -14.84
CA THR A 55 -15.97 -5.90 -14.71
C THR A 55 -15.32 -5.11 -13.59
N PHE A 56 -15.57 -3.79 -13.49
CA PHE A 56 -15.06 -2.96 -12.40
C PHE A 56 -15.43 -3.53 -11.02
N PHE A 57 -16.72 -3.82 -10.81
CA PHE A 57 -17.22 -4.33 -9.53
C PHE A 57 -16.75 -5.75 -9.18
N ASN A 58 -16.14 -6.49 -10.11
CA ASN A 58 -15.43 -7.72 -9.80
C ASN A 58 -14.05 -7.48 -9.14
N TYR A 59 -13.51 -6.25 -9.21
CA TYR A 59 -12.19 -5.88 -8.68
C TYR A 59 -12.27 -4.90 -7.52
N PHE A 60 -13.22 -3.97 -7.55
CA PHE A 60 -13.30 -2.86 -6.60
C PHE A 60 -14.76 -2.57 -6.23
N ALA A 61 -15.04 -2.37 -4.96
CA ALA A 61 -16.37 -2.00 -4.50
C ALA A 61 -16.68 -0.51 -4.72
N THR A 62 -15.64 0.33 -4.74
CA THR A 62 -15.75 1.78 -4.90
C THR A 62 -14.64 2.34 -5.79
N LYS A 63 -14.84 3.55 -6.32
CA LYS A 63 -13.79 4.25 -7.07
C LYS A 63 -12.58 4.61 -6.21
N GLU A 64 -12.79 4.92 -4.94
CA GLU A 64 -11.73 5.19 -3.98
C GLU A 64 -10.89 3.94 -3.72
N GLU A 65 -11.52 2.77 -3.68
CA GLU A 65 -10.81 1.50 -3.60
C GLU A 65 -9.95 1.27 -4.85
N ALA A 66 -10.47 1.56 -6.05
CA ALA A 66 -9.67 1.48 -7.27
C ALA A 66 -8.45 2.42 -7.23
N VAL A 67 -8.59 3.61 -6.66
CA VAL A 67 -7.47 4.56 -6.51
C VAL A 67 -6.44 4.05 -5.49
N PHE A 68 -6.85 3.54 -4.33
CA PHE A 68 -5.97 3.39 -3.16
C PHE A 68 -5.68 1.95 -2.73
N SER A 69 -6.39 0.93 -3.26
CA SER A 69 -6.13 -0.45 -2.84
C SER A 69 -4.74 -0.92 -3.25
N LEU A 70 -4.20 -1.77 -2.41
CA LEU A 70 -2.98 -2.52 -2.68
C LEU A 70 -3.33 -3.81 -3.45
N ASP A 71 -2.35 -4.40 -4.11
CA ASP A 71 -2.50 -5.73 -4.68
C ASP A 71 -2.64 -6.78 -3.56
N ASP A 72 -3.46 -7.80 -3.80
CA ASP A 72 -3.82 -8.80 -2.79
C ASP A 72 -2.60 -9.53 -2.19
N GLY A 73 -1.50 -9.64 -2.93
CA GLY A 73 -0.25 -10.25 -2.49
C GLY A 73 0.62 -9.38 -1.58
N VAL A 74 0.39 -8.06 -1.54
CA VAL A 74 1.26 -7.11 -0.81
C VAL A 74 1.29 -7.38 0.69
N PRO A 75 0.18 -7.63 1.40
CA PRO A 75 0.22 -7.93 2.83
C PRO A 75 1.06 -9.17 3.16
N GLY A 76 0.88 -10.26 2.39
CA GLY A 76 1.66 -11.49 2.55
C GLY A 76 3.16 -11.29 2.29
N MET A 77 3.49 -10.52 1.25
CA MET A 77 4.86 -10.16 0.92
C MET A 77 5.52 -9.35 2.04
N ILE A 78 4.87 -8.31 2.56
CA ILE A 78 5.40 -7.48 3.65
C ILE A 78 5.60 -8.31 4.92
N ARG A 79 4.62 -9.17 5.27
CA ARG A 79 4.75 -10.09 6.41
C ARG A 79 6.00 -10.96 6.27
N LYS A 80 6.21 -11.56 5.09
CA LYS A 80 7.38 -12.39 4.80
C LYS A 80 8.68 -11.60 4.91
N MET A 81 8.76 -10.43 4.28
CA MET A 81 9.96 -9.57 4.33
C MET A 81 10.34 -9.19 5.77
N ILE A 82 9.37 -8.87 6.63
CA ILE A 82 9.63 -8.56 8.04
C ILE A 82 10.09 -9.82 8.80
N ALA A 83 9.47 -10.98 8.53
CA ALA A 83 9.82 -12.24 9.19
C ALA A 83 11.25 -12.71 8.83
N GLU A 84 11.71 -12.43 7.62
CA GLU A 84 13.04 -12.81 7.12
C GLU A 84 14.18 -11.85 7.58
N ARG A 85 13.85 -10.77 8.30
CA ARG A 85 14.87 -9.88 8.88
C ARG A 85 15.64 -10.59 9.99
N PRO A 86 16.93 -10.22 10.24
CA PRO A 86 17.72 -10.77 11.34
C PRO A 86 16.96 -10.81 12.66
N ALA A 87 17.09 -11.89 13.42
CA ALA A 87 16.33 -12.10 14.66
C ALA A 87 16.70 -11.09 15.76
N GLU A 88 17.93 -10.57 15.69
CA GLU A 88 18.51 -9.59 16.63
C GLU A 88 17.92 -8.18 16.46
N GLU A 89 17.35 -7.89 15.28
CA GLU A 89 16.68 -6.61 15.07
C GLU A 89 15.43 -6.48 15.91
N SER A 90 15.22 -5.30 16.49
CA SER A 90 13.95 -5.01 17.14
C SER A 90 12.80 -5.07 16.10
N PRO A 91 11.54 -5.35 16.53
CA PRO A 91 10.39 -5.33 15.61
C PRO A 91 10.27 -4.01 14.85
N LEU A 92 10.54 -2.88 15.48
CA LEU A 92 10.47 -1.57 14.85
C LEU A 92 11.58 -1.38 13.79
N ASP A 93 12.80 -1.88 14.04
CA ASP A 93 13.90 -1.78 13.09
C ASP A 93 13.67 -2.71 11.88
N ALA A 94 13.13 -3.90 12.09
CA ALA A 94 12.72 -4.79 11.00
C ALA A 94 11.63 -4.15 10.11
N ILE A 95 10.62 -3.51 10.71
CA ILE A 95 9.59 -2.77 9.96
C ILE A 95 10.23 -1.58 9.24
N ARG A 96 11.10 -0.81 9.90
CA ARG A 96 11.82 0.32 9.32
C ARG A 96 12.53 -0.09 8.03
N ALA A 97 13.35 -1.14 8.09
CA ALA A 97 14.10 -1.61 6.94
C ALA A 97 13.20 -1.97 5.75
N VAL A 98 12.12 -2.74 6.00
CA VAL A 98 11.18 -3.16 4.97
C VAL A 98 10.40 -1.98 4.40
N PHE A 99 9.87 -1.09 5.26
CA PHE A 99 9.08 0.05 4.81
C PHE A 99 9.93 1.06 4.04
N THR A 100 11.16 1.35 4.50
CA THR A 100 12.06 2.29 3.80
C THR A 100 12.36 1.78 2.39
N ALA A 101 12.81 0.52 2.26
CA ALA A 101 13.10 -0.08 0.95
C ALA A 101 11.85 -0.10 0.04
N ARG A 102 10.68 -0.47 0.59
CA ARG A 102 9.44 -0.52 -0.18
C ARG A 102 8.98 0.86 -0.63
N LEU A 103 9.09 1.87 0.21
CA LEU A 103 8.72 3.24 -0.13
C LEU A 103 9.66 3.86 -1.18
N GLU A 104 10.94 3.51 -1.18
CA GLU A 104 11.87 3.89 -2.26
C GLU A 104 11.43 3.33 -3.60
N ASP A 105 11.05 2.05 -3.67
CA ASP A 105 10.54 1.43 -4.88
C ASP A 105 9.24 2.07 -5.35
N LEU A 106 8.30 2.30 -4.43
CA LEU A 106 7.02 2.94 -4.72
C LEU A 106 7.22 4.38 -5.22
N ALA A 107 8.15 5.13 -4.68
CA ALA A 107 8.45 6.50 -5.10
C ALA A 107 8.91 6.60 -6.56
N ARG A 108 9.40 5.50 -7.15
CA ARG A 108 9.73 5.42 -8.58
C ARG A 108 8.50 5.23 -9.47
N SER A 109 7.39 4.71 -8.93
CA SER A 109 6.14 4.48 -9.66
C SER A 109 5.42 5.80 -9.95
N ALA A 110 5.12 6.08 -11.22
CA ALA A 110 4.34 7.25 -11.61
C ALA A 110 2.94 7.23 -10.98
N THR A 111 2.23 6.10 -11.06
CA THR A 111 0.89 5.94 -10.48
C THR A 111 0.90 6.18 -8.96
N TRP A 112 1.92 5.69 -8.26
CA TRP A 112 2.00 5.89 -6.81
C TRP A 112 2.28 7.35 -6.45
N ARG A 113 3.12 8.05 -7.21
CA ARG A 113 3.34 9.50 -7.04
C ARG A 113 2.05 10.28 -7.24
N GLU A 114 1.29 9.98 -8.28
CA GLU A 114 0.00 10.63 -8.54
C GLU A 114 -1.02 10.37 -7.41
N ARG A 115 -1.07 9.15 -6.85
CA ARG A 115 -1.88 8.84 -5.65
C ARG A 115 -1.49 9.70 -4.45
N THR A 116 -0.19 9.88 -4.22
CA THR A 116 0.31 10.69 -3.11
C THR A 116 -0.06 12.17 -3.28
N LEU A 117 0.07 12.69 -4.49
CA LEU A 117 -0.35 14.06 -4.80
C LEU A 117 -1.85 14.24 -4.60
N LEU A 118 -2.65 13.27 -5.08
CA LEU A 118 -4.10 13.29 -4.91
C LEU A 118 -4.51 13.33 -3.42
N LEU A 119 -3.87 12.53 -2.55
CA LEU A 119 -4.13 12.55 -1.10
C LEU A 119 -3.78 13.88 -0.44
N ARG A 120 -2.75 14.55 -0.94
CA ARG A 120 -2.34 15.87 -0.41
C ARG A 120 -3.29 16.96 -0.82
N GLU A 121 -3.77 16.93 -2.04
CA GLU A 121 -4.72 17.91 -2.58
C GLU A 121 -6.14 17.67 -2.06
N HIS A 122 -6.45 16.42 -1.70
CA HIS A 122 -7.76 15.96 -1.27
C HIS A 122 -7.67 15.18 0.06
N PRO A 123 -7.37 15.85 1.19
CA PRO A 123 -7.22 15.19 2.49
C PRO A 123 -8.51 14.51 2.99
N GLU A 124 -9.67 14.89 2.45
CA GLU A 124 -10.95 14.23 2.69
C GLU A 124 -10.99 12.77 2.21
N LEU A 125 -10.02 12.35 1.40
CA LEU A 125 -9.87 10.96 0.96
C LEU A 125 -9.13 10.08 1.99
N LEU A 126 -8.43 10.68 2.97
CA LEU A 126 -7.68 9.90 3.97
C LEU A 126 -8.53 8.85 4.72
N PRO A 127 -9.76 9.11 5.14
CA PRO A 127 -10.62 8.08 5.74
C PRO A 127 -10.94 6.93 4.79
N LYS A 128 -10.98 7.18 3.48
CA LYS A 128 -11.30 6.16 2.46
C LYS A 128 -10.19 5.13 2.26
N ILE A 129 -8.94 5.45 2.64
CA ILE A 129 -7.80 4.52 2.55
C ILE A 129 -7.63 3.67 3.82
N ALA A 130 -8.39 3.92 4.86
CA ALA A 130 -8.24 3.19 6.12
C ALA A 130 -8.53 1.68 5.96
N GLN A 131 -9.57 1.32 5.19
CA GLN A 131 -9.92 -0.08 4.93
C GLN A 131 -8.84 -0.85 4.13
N PRO A 132 -8.36 -0.33 2.98
CA PRO A 132 -7.26 -0.98 2.24
C PRO A 132 -6.00 -1.19 3.09
N ASN A 133 -5.68 -0.27 3.98
CA ASN A 133 -4.51 -0.37 4.83
C ASN A 133 -4.65 -1.36 5.99
N ARG A 134 -5.88 -1.73 6.38
CA ARG A 134 -6.11 -2.62 7.52
C ARG A 134 -5.53 -4.03 7.32
N ALA A 135 -5.64 -4.58 6.11
CA ALA A 135 -5.05 -5.87 5.78
C ALA A 135 -3.53 -5.86 5.91
N LEU A 136 -2.90 -4.76 5.49
CA LEU A 136 -1.46 -4.57 5.60
C LEU A 136 -1.03 -4.39 7.07
N GLU A 137 -1.76 -3.59 7.85
CA GLU A 137 -1.50 -3.40 9.27
C GLU A 137 -1.61 -4.73 10.05
N ASN A 138 -2.63 -5.55 9.75
CA ASN A 138 -2.76 -6.89 10.33
C ASN A 138 -1.58 -7.80 9.93
N ALA A 139 -1.11 -7.73 8.69
CA ALA A 139 0.04 -8.50 8.24
C ALA A 139 1.34 -8.10 8.96
N VAL A 140 1.52 -6.80 9.23
CA VAL A 140 2.65 -6.30 10.04
C VAL A 140 2.51 -6.77 11.49
N ALA A 141 1.33 -6.68 12.09
CA ALA A 141 1.08 -7.18 13.44
C ALA A 141 1.41 -8.69 13.55
N ALA A 142 0.95 -9.50 12.60
CA ALA A 142 1.27 -10.93 12.56
C ALA A 142 2.78 -11.21 12.42
N ALA A 143 3.51 -10.39 11.65
CA ALA A 143 4.96 -10.51 11.55
C ALA A 143 5.67 -10.16 12.87
N VAL A 144 5.22 -9.09 13.55
CA VAL A 144 5.73 -8.70 14.87
C VAL A 144 5.43 -9.77 15.92
N ALA A 145 4.21 -10.31 15.94
CA ALA A 145 3.79 -11.39 16.84
C ALA A 145 4.72 -12.62 16.70
N ALA A 146 4.95 -13.05 15.46
CA ALA A 146 5.85 -14.17 15.18
C ALA A 146 7.29 -13.92 15.67
N ARG A 147 7.84 -12.71 15.45
CA ARG A 147 9.19 -12.35 15.90
C ARG A 147 9.33 -12.25 17.41
N THR A 148 8.27 -11.87 18.11
CA THR A 148 8.27 -11.65 19.56
C THR A 148 7.70 -12.81 20.35
N HIS A 149 7.24 -13.88 19.68
CA HIS A 149 6.56 -15.03 20.29
C HIS A 149 5.32 -14.61 21.12
N ARG A 150 4.58 -13.60 20.61
CA ARG A 150 3.35 -13.07 21.22
C ARG A 150 2.13 -13.36 20.36
N SER A 151 0.95 -13.12 20.92
CA SER A 151 -0.30 -13.17 20.15
C SER A 151 -0.44 -11.95 19.23
N ASP A 152 -1.15 -12.11 18.10
CA ASP A 152 -1.53 -11.03 17.20
C ASP A 152 -2.39 -9.95 17.89
N ASP A 153 -3.12 -10.34 18.96
CA ASP A 153 -3.96 -9.45 19.76
C ASP A 153 -3.21 -8.80 20.94
N ASP A 154 -1.93 -9.11 21.13
CA ASP A 154 -1.12 -8.50 22.19
C ASP A 154 -1.05 -6.97 21.98
N LEU A 155 -1.29 -6.22 23.06
CA LEU A 155 -1.33 -4.76 23.03
C LEU A 155 -0.04 -4.16 22.46
N ALA A 156 1.13 -4.68 22.84
CA ALA A 156 2.41 -4.17 22.34
C ALA A 156 2.58 -4.46 20.85
N VAL A 157 2.19 -5.65 20.38
CA VAL A 157 2.22 -6.03 18.95
C VAL A 157 1.39 -5.07 18.13
N ARG A 158 0.14 -4.86 18.53
CA ARG A 158 -0.78 -3.96 17.83
C ARG A 158 -0.32 -2.51 17.89
N THR A 159 0.23 -2.07 19.02
CA THR A 159 0.78 -0.72 19.16
C THR A 159 1.95 -0.49 18.21
N VAL A 160 2.91 -1.42 18.12
CA VAL A 160 4.05 -1.31 17.20
C VAL A 160 3.58 -1.20 15.75
N ALA A 161 2.64 -2.05 15.32
CA ALA A 161 2.08 -1.99 13.98
C ALA A 161 1.39 -0.65 13.71
N ALA A 162 0.49 -0.21 14.59
CA ALA A 162 -0.25 1.04 14.46
C ALA A 162 0.67 2.26 14.41
N VAL A 163 1.69 2.30 15.26
CA VAL A 163 2.69 3.40 15.30
C VAL A 163 3.50 3.43 14.00
N ALA A 164 3.93 2.28 13.48
CA ALA A 164 4.64 2.21 12.21
C ALA A 164 3.79 2.75 11.04
N PHE A 165 2.49 2.43 11.00
CA PHE A 165 1.57 2.99 10.01
C PHE A 165 1.28 4.47 10.21
N ALA A 166 1.21 4.95 11.44
CA ALA A 166 1.09 6.38 11.72
C ALA A 166 2.33 7.14 11.21
N ALA A 167 3.54 6.63 11.48
CA ALA A 167 4.79 7.19 10.99
C ALA A 167 4.85 7.19 9.46
N GLN A 168 4.49 6.07 8.82
CA GLN A 168 4.42 5.97 7.36
C GLN A 168 3.45 7.01 6.77
N ARG A 169 2.26 7.16 7.33
CA ARG A 169 1.27 8.14 6.88
C ARG A 169 1.82 9.56 6.94
N VAL A 170 2.48 9.93 8.05
CA VAL A 170 3.13 11.25 8.19
C VAL A 170 4.20 11.43 7.12
N ALA A 171 5.07 10.43 6.91
CA ALA A 171 6.10 10.49 5.88
C ALA A 171 5.52 10.69 4.47
N VAL A 172 4.51 9.91 4.10
CA VAL A 172 3.84 9.98 2.79
C VAL A 172 3.13 11.33 2.60
N CYS A 173 2.38 11.81 3.58
CA CYS A 173 1.68 13.10 3.49
C CYS A 173 2.64 14.30 3.47
N SER A 174 3.84 14.17 4.04
CA SER A 174 4.86 15.22 4.05
C SER A 174 5.73 15.22 2.79
N TRP A 175 5.79 14.07 2.09
CA TRP A 175 6.65 13.91 0.93
C TRP A 175 6.16 14.70 -0.28
N ARG A 176 7.12 15.23 -1.05
CA ARG A 176 6.88 15.90 -2.34
C ARG A 176 7.68 15.16 -3.43
N PRO A 177 7.01 14.58 -4.43
CA PRO A 177 7.71 13.93 -5.54
C PRO A 177 8.71 14.87 -6.21
N GLY A 178 9.95 14.39 -6.41
CA GLY A 178 11.01 15.15 -7.08
C GLY A 178 11.73 16.17 -6.20
N SER A 179 11.48 16.21 -4.89
CA SER A 179 12.18 17.11 -3.97
C SER A 179 12.83 16.37 -2.79
N GLU A 180 13.79 17.01 -2.15
CA GLU A 180 14.33 16.59 -0.85
C GLU A 180 13.45 17.13 0.30
N PRO A 181 13.37 16.41 1.42
CA PRO A 181 13.94 15.09 1.66
C PRO A 181 13.20 13.98 0.91
N THR A 182 13.90 12.88 0.57
CA THR A 182 13.27 11.71 -0.07
C THR A 182 12.24 11.07 0.84
N LEU A 183 11.33 10.26 0.26
CA LEU A 183 10.34 9.53 1.05
C LEU A 183 10.97 8.58 2.08
N ALA A 184 12.06 7.89 1.70
CA ALA A 184 12.84 7.05 2.61
C ALA A 184 13.44 7.86 3.78
N THR A 185 13.97 9.03 3.49
CA THR A 185 14.49 9.95 4.52
C THR A 185 13.38 10.38 5.48
N LEU A 186 12.20 10.73 4.98
CA LEU A 186 11.06 11.10 5.82
C LEU A 186 10.58 9.92 6.66
N MET A 187 10.51 8.70 6.10
CA MET A 187 10.15 7.50 6.85
C MET A 187 11.11 7.24 8.00
N ASN A 188 12.41 7.34 7.75
CA ASN A 188 13.42 7.16 8.79
C ASN A 188 13.30 8.22 9.88
N ARG A 189 13.14 9.50 9.51
CA ARG A 189 12.97 10.60 10.49
C ARG A 189 11.73 10.41 11.36
N THR A 190 10.60 9.99 10.79
CA THR A 190 9.37 9.76 11.58
C THR A 190 9.53 8.61 12.56
N LEU A 191 10.23 7.54 12.18
CA LEU A 191 10.52 6.42 13.08
C LEU A 191 11.59 6.77 14.13
N ASP A 192 12.55 7.64 13.81
CA ASP A 192 13.50 8.16 14.80
C ASP A 192 12.78 8.95 15.89
N LEU A 193 11.85 9.83 15.52
CA LEU A 193 10.99 10.55 16.48
C LEU A 193 10.24 9.59 17.42
N VAL A 194 9.70 8.49 16.88
CA VAL A 194 9.02 7.47 17.68
C VAL A 194 10.00 6.82 18.66
N ARG A 195 11.17 6.40 18.18
CA ARG A 195 12.21 5.77 19.00
C ARG A 195 12.70 6.68 20.12
N ASP A 196 12.83 7.97 19.83
CA ASP A 196 13.33 8.98 20.78
C ASP A 196 12.22 9.52 21.72
N GLY A 197 11.05 8.86 21.73
CA GLY A 197 9.93 9.18 22.63
C GLY A 197 9.16 10.44 22.26
N LEU A 198 9.10 10.77 20.95
CA LEU A 198 8.35 11.93 20.41
C LEU A 198 8.76 13.27 21.02
N ARG A 199 10.03 13.41 21.37
CA ARG A 199 10.57 14.69 21.87
C ARG A 199 10.74 15.64 20.69
N VAL A 200 9.99 16.74 20.69
CA VAL A 200 10.01 17.82 19.69
C VAL A 200 10.57 19.09 20.29
#